data_9972dfe1695e890d68fd7bd1122cce59
#
_entry.id   9972dfe1695e890d68fd7bd1122cce59
#
_cell.length_a   1.000
_cell.length_b   1.000
_cell.length_c   1.000
_cell.angle_alpha   90.00
_cell.angle_beta   90.00
_cell.angle_gamma   90.00
#
_symmetry.space_group_name_H-M   'P 1'
#
loop_
_entity.id
_entity.type
_entity.pdbx_description
1 polymer ?
#
loop_
_entity_poly.entity_id
_entity_poly.type
_entity_poly.pdbx_seq_one_letter_code
_entity_poly.pdbx_strand_id
1 'polypeptide(L)'
;MKKLFRRTVDTGIEHGTVTVLLGRDGYEVTTYRIDGAYEDSRHPKEVLFTNRLEEDLRRRDFTINAMAYNDEVRLVDVFGGMQDLNHHLIRCVGDPRERFSEDALRILRAVRFSAQLNFPIEEETAEAVRELAPTLENISAERIQAAVSYTHLRAHET
;
A
#
# COMPACT_ATOMS: atom_id res chain seq x y z
N MET A 1 -22.01 3.93 4.88
CA MET A 1 -21.52 5.22 4.41
C MET A 1 -22.59 5.99 3.63
N LYS A 2 -23.11 5.48 2.51
CA LYS A 2 -24.11 6.19 1.67
C LYS A 2 -25.40 6.63 2.40
N LYS A 3 -25.80 5.92 3.46
CA LYS A 3 -26.95 6.32 4.32
C LYS A 3 -26.60 7.39 5.35
N LEU A 4 -25.34 7.58 5.68
CA LEU A 4 -24.88 8.50 6.71
C LEU A 4 -24.42 9.85 6.13
N PHE A 5 -23.94 9.86 4.89
CA PHE A 5 -23.39 11.04 4.25
C PHE A 5 -24.16 11.38 2.96
N ARG A 6 -24.45 12.68 2.79
CA ARG A 6 -25.26 13.18 1.66
C ARG A 6 -24.54 13.08 0.32
N ARG A 7 -23.22 13.24 0.31
CA ARG A 7 -22.39 13.20 -0.91
C ARG A 7 -21.31 12.16 -0.78
N THR A 8 -21.42 11.12 -1.62
CA THR A 8 -20.43 10.03 -1.69
C THR A 8 -20.13 9.69 -3.15
N VAL A 9 -18.92 9.25 -3.42
CA VAL A 9 -18.48 8.76 -4.74
C VAL A 9 -17.97 7.32 -4.58
N ASP A 10 -18.40 6.44 -5.48
CA ASP A 10 -17.99 5.04 -5.51
C ASP A 10 -16.61 4.93 -6.19
N THR A 11 -15.54 5.12 -5.41
CA THR A 11 -14.16 5.12 -5.92
C THR A 11 -13.54 3.73 -5.99
N GLY A 12 -14.16 2.74 -5.37
CA GLY A 12 -13.66 1.37 -5.33
C GLY A 12 -14.60 0.45 -4.56
N ILE A 13 -15.90 0.48 -4.89
CA ILE A 13 -16.93 -0.24 -4.14
C ILE A 13 -16.69 -1.75 -4.15
N GLU A 14 -16.12 -2.30 -5.22
CA GLU A 14 -15.74 -3.71 -5.35
C GLU A 14 -14.68 -4.11 -4.32
N HIS A 15 -13.88 -3.15 -3.88
CA HIS A 15 -12.85 -3.31 -2.85
C HIS A 15 -13.24 -2.73 -1.50
N GLY A 16 -14.53 -2.37 -1.33
CA GLY A 16 -15.07 -1.83 -0.09
C GLY A 16 -14.71 -0.38 0.18
N THR A 17 -14.31 0.41 -0.84
CA THR A 17 -13.92 1.81 -0.71
C THR A 17 -14.99 2.76 -1.24
N VAL A 18 -15.31 3.78 -0.45
CA VAL A 18 -16.22 4.87 -0.81
C VAL A 18 -15.58 6.19 -0.40
N THR A 19 -15.57 7.18 -1.28
CA THR A 19 -15.13 8.54 -0.94
C THR A 19 -16.30 9.35 -0.43
N VAL A 20 -16.18 9.90 0.78
CA VAL A 20 -17.12 10.84 1.40
C VAL A 20 -16.65 12.25 1.09
N LEU A 21 -17.55 13.08 0.53
CA LEU A 21 -17.25 14.47 0.22
C LEU A 21 -17.78 15.39 1.32
N LEU A 22 -16.88 16.09 2.02
CA LEU A 22 -17.18 17.10 3.05
C LEU A 22 -16.67 18.47 2.57
N GLY A 23 -17.59 19.30 2.11
CA GLY A 23 -17.23 20.58 1.49
C GLY A 23 -16.46 20.36 0.17
N ARG A 24 -15.20 20.76 0.14
CA ARG A 24 -14.28 20.56 -1.01
C ARG A 24 -13.37 19.35 -0.86
N ASP A 25 -13.32 18.73 0.31
CA ASP A 25 -12.43 17.65 0.64
C ASP A 25 -13.09 16.29 0.43
N GLY A 26 -12.29 15.32 -0.06
CA GLY A 26 -12.68 13.94 -0.23
C GLY A 26 -11.96 13.04 0.76
N TYR A 27 -12.72 12.22 1.50
CA TYR A 27 -12.20 11.27 2.47
C TYR A 27 -12.52 9.86 2.03
N GLU A 28 -11.49 9.08 1.78
CA GLU A 28 -11.64 7.67 1.43
C GLU A 28 -11.93 6.86 2.70
N VAL A 29 -13.02 6.11 2.66
CA VAL A 29 -13.43 5.21 3.73
C VAL A 29 -13.44 3.80 3.18
N THR A 30 -12.57 2.96 3.71
CA THR A 30 -12.37 1.58 3.26
C THR A 30 -12.70 0.60 4.39
N THR A 31 -13.42 -0.47 4.07
CA THR A 31 -13.61 -1.61 4.97
C THR A 31 -12.31 -2.40 5.07
N TYR A 32 -11.92 -2.82 6.28
CA TYR A 32 -10.78 -3.70 6.46
C TYR A 32 -10.99 -4.99 5.69
N ARG A 33 -9.91 -5.49 5.07
CA ARG A 33 -9.97 -6.67 4.24
C ARG A 33 -8.72 -7.54 4.37
N ILE A 34 -8.91 -8.79 4.02
CA ILE A 34 -7.85 -9.76 3.77
C ILE A 34 -7.85 -10.04 2.28
N ASP A 35 -6.71 -9.93 1.64
CA ASP A 35 -6.58 -10.33 0.26
C ASP A 35 -6.41 -11.85 0.20
N GLY A 36 -7.21 -12.53 -0.62
CA GLY A 36 -7.11 -13.97 -0.88
C GLY A 36 -5.89 -14.32 -1.73
N ALA A 37 -5.80 -15.59 -2.17
CA ALA A 37 -4.73 -16.01 -3.07
C ALA A 37 -4.71 -15.18 -4.35
N TYR A 38 -3.53 -14.79 -4.82
CA TYR A 38 -3.34 -14.03 -6.06
C TYR A 38 -3.23 -14.99 -7.25
N GLU A 39 -3.91 -14.69 -8.36
CA GLU A 39 -3.88 -15.52 -9.57
C GLU A 39 -2.86 -15.05 -10.60
N ASP A 40 -2.66 -13.74 -10.71
CA ASP A 40 -1.90 -13.11 -11.79
C ASP A 40 -0.88 -12.08 -11.28
N SER A 41 -0.35 -12.28 -10.07
CA SER A 41 0.56 -11.33 -9.40
C SER A 41 -0.03 -9.91 -9.29
N ARG A 42 -1.37 -9.80 -9.21
CA ARG A 42 -2.05 -8.50 -9.14
C ARG A 42 -3.34 -8.49 -8.34
N HIS A 43 -4.26 -9.41 -8.65
CA HIS A 43 -5.60 -9.39 -8.09
C HIS A 43 -5.77 -10.58 -7.14
N PRO A 44 -6.18 -10.34 -5.90
CA PRO A 44 -6.67 -11.44 -5.09
C PRO A 44 -7.94 -12.02 -5.76
N LYS A 45 -8.02 -13.34 -5.84
CA LYS A 45 -9.21 -14.06 -6.34
C LYS A 45 -10.48 -13.62 -5.63
N GLU A 46 -10.34 -13.39 -4.34
CA GLU A 46 -11.43 -12.99 -3.46
C GLU A 46 -10.93 -11.93 -2.48
N VAL A 47 -11.74 -10.92 -2.24
CA VAL A 47 -11.57 -9.94 -1.18
C VAL A 47 -12.50 -10.33 -0.04
N LEU A 48 -11.92 -10.72 1.09
CA LEU A 48 -12.69 -11.04 2.30
C LEU A 48 -12.65 -9.82 3.23
N PHE A 49 -13.82 -9.35 3.64
CA PHE A 49 -13.89 -8.27 4.62
C PHE A 49 -13.69 -8.81 6.03
N THR A 50 -12.95 -8.06 6.84
CA THR A 50 -12.67 -8.39 8.23
C THR A 50 -12.98 -7.22 9.14
N ASN A 51 -13.13 -7.47 10.44
CA ASN A 51 -13.20 -6.43 11.46
C ASN A 51 -11.87 -6.27 12.22
N ARG A 52 -10.81 -6.99 11.81
CA ARG A 52 -9.50 -6.97 12.45
C ARG A 52 -8.56 -6.05 11.69
N LEU A 53 -8.18 -4.94 12.32
CA LEU A 53 -7.25 -3.96 11.76
C LEU A 53 -5.90 -4.59 11.43
N GLU A 54 -5.37 -5.47 12.29
CA GLU A 54 -4.09 -6.14 12.06
C GLU A 54 -4.03 -6.91 10.74
N GLU A 55 -5.12 -7.56 10.35
CA GLU A 55 -5.21 -8.31 9.09
C GLU A 55 -5.16 -7.36 7.88
N ASP A 56 -5.82 -6.19 7.99
CA ASP A 56 -5.72 -5.17 6.94
C ASP A 56 -4.33 -4.55 6.85
N LEU A 57 -3.66 -4.34 7.98
CA LEU A 57 -2.29 -3.82 7.99
C LEU A 57 -1.28 -4.84 7.44
N ARG A 58 -1.49 -6.13 7.72
CA ARG A 58 -0.60 -7.24 7.29
C ARG A 58 -0.49 -7.37 5.76
N ARG A 59 -1.56 -7.09 5.01
CA ARG A 59 -1.55 -7.16 3.53
C ARG A 59 -0.87 -5.97 2.86
N ARG A 60 -0.46 -4.94 3.62
CA ARG A 60 0.20 -3.74 3.07
C ARG A 60 1.63 -4.03 2.65
N ASP A 61 2.19 -3.12 1.86
CA ASP A 61 3.51 -3.29 1.25
C ASP A 61 4.66 -3.07 2.25
N PHE A 62 4.71 -1.91 2.90
CA PHE A 62 5.83 -1.51 3.75
C PHE A 62 5.38 -1.15 5.16
N THR A 63 6.26 -1.40 6.14
CA THR A 63 5.98 -1.15 7.57
C THR A 63 5.59 0.29 7.84
N ILE A 64 6.24 1.26 7.20
CA ILE A 64 5.93 2.70 7.31
C ILE A 64 4.53 3.07 6.80
N ASN A 65 3.92 2.22 5.98
CA ASN A 65 2.55 2.35 5.48
C ASN A 65 1.55 1.42 6.20
N ALA A 66 2.02 0.59 7.13
CA ALA A 66 1.22 -0.41 7.83
C ALA A 66 0.93 0.01 9.28
N MET A 67 0.62 1.27 9.47
CA MET A 67 0.22 1.87 10.74
C MET A 67 -1.18 2.46 10.63
N ALA A 68 -1.87 2.57 11.76
CA ALA A 68 -3.17 3.22 11.85
C ALA A 68 -3.25 4.11 13.09
N TYR A 69 -4.09 5.13 13.05
CA TYR A 69 -4.30 6.04 14.16
C TYR A 69 -5.80 6.31 14.34
N ASN A 70 -6.23 6.37 15.58
CA ASN A 70 -7.49 7.02 15.97
C ASN A 70 -7.33 7.69 17.35
N ASP A 71 -8.28 8.54 17.72
CA ASP A 71 -8.19 9.34 18.96
C ASP A 71 -8.34 8.51 20.24
N GLU A 72 -8.96 7.33 20.18
CA GLU A 72 -9.19 6.46 21.34
C GLU A 72 -8.00 5.58 21.64
N VAL A 73 -7.52 4.83 20.63
CA VAL A 73 -6.45 3.83 20.76
C VAL A 73 -5.07 4.45 20.49
N ARG A 74 -5.04 5.64 19.87
CA ARG A 74 -3.83 6.32 19.40
C ARG A 74 -3.18 5.56 18.23
N LEU A 75 -1.86 5.50 18.20
CA LEU A 75 -1.11 4.81 17.15
C LEU A 75 -1.14 3.30 17.36
N VAL A 76 -1.54 2.57 16.33
CA VAL A 76 -1.42 1.13 16.21
C VAL A 76 -0.32 0.82 15.21
N ASP A 77 0.78 0.29 15.69
CA ASP A 77 1.96 -0.08 14.91
C ASP A 77 2.36 -1.52 15.25
N VAL A 78 1.83 -2.47 14.51
CA VAL A 78 2.02 -3.92 14.74
C VAL A 78 3.32 -4.41 14.11
N PHE A 79 3.81 -3.72 13.07
CA PHE A 79 4.92 -4.17 12.23
C PHE A 79 6.18 -3.33 12.38
N GLY A 80 6.23 -2.43 13.37
CA GLY A 80 7.42 -1.62 13.66
C GLY A 80 7.65 -0.47 12.68
N GLY A 81 6.60 0.04 12.06
CA GLY A 81 6.67 1.13 11.09
C GLY A 81 7.26 2.41 11.65
N MET A 82 6.97 2.77 12.92
CA MET A 82 7.57 3.92 13.59
C MET A 82 9.07 3.75 13.80
N GLN A 83 9.51 2.53 14.12
CA GLN A 83 10.94 2.25 14.25
C GLN A 83 11.65 2.42 12.90
N ASP A 84 11.10 1.85 11.84
CA ASP A 84 11.67 1.96 10.50
C ASP A 84 11.63 3.41 9.99
N LEU A 85 10.58 4.16 10.28
CA LEU A 85 10.48 5.58 9.97
C LEU A 85 11.58 6.40 10.67
N ASN A 86 11.84 6.14 11.95
CA ASN A 86 12.89 6.81 12.72
C ASN A 86 14.30 6.42 12.25
N HIS A 87 14.47 5.20 11.75
CA HIS A 87 15.73 4.73 11.16
C HIS A 87 15.88 5.10 9.67
N HIS A 88 14.89 5.80 9.10
CA HIS A 88 14.85 6.13 7.68
C HIS A 88 14.96 4.90 6.79
N LEU A 89 14.16 3.86 7.01
CA LEU A 89 14.29 2.56 6.38
C LEU A 89 13.02 2.15 5.63
N ILE A 90 13.16 1.59 4.43
CA ILE A 90 12.07 0.96 3.69
C ILE A 90 12.15 -0.55 3.89
N ARG A 91 11.20 -1.10 4.63
CA ARG A 91 11.10 -2.54 4.92
C ARG A 91 9.72 -3.06 4.54
N CYS A 92 9.65 -4.24 3.92
CA CYS A 92 8.40 -4.93 3.66
C CYS A 92 7.70 -5.37 4.95
N VAL A 93 6.36 -5.48 4.89
CA VAL A 93 5.58 -6.15 5.93
C VAL A 93 5.66 -7.66 5.71
N GLY A 94 6.18 -8.40 6.68
CA GLY A 94 6.37 -9.86 6.56
C GLY A 94 7.47 -10.24 5.58
N ASP A 95 7.31 -11.36 4.87
CA ASP A 95 8.29 -11.83 3.91
C ASP A 95 8.24 -11.01 2.62
N PRO A 96 9.34 -10.34 2.22
CA PRO A 96 9.35 -9.52 1.01
C PRO A 96 9.19 -10.33 -0.28
N ARG A 97 9.62 -11.59 -0.32
CA ARG A 97 9.45 -12.47 -1.48
C ARG A 97 7.98 -12.81 -1.70
N GLU A 98 7.25 -13.09 -0.64
CA GLU A 98 5.80 -13.28 -0.71
C GLU A 98 5.11 -12.00 -1.19
N ARG A 99 5.42 -10.86 -0.56
CA ARG A 99 4.80 -9.56 -0.89
C ARG A 99 5.01 -9.14 -2.34
N PHE A 100 6.20 -9.34 -2.90
CA PHE A 100 6.50 -8.99 -4.29
C PHE A 100 5.95 -10.01 -5.29
N SER A 101 5.81 -11.28 -4.90
CA SER A 101 5.14 -12.29 -5.72
C SER A 101 3.63 -12.05 -5.83
N GLU A 102 2.99 -11.50 -4.79
CA GLU A 102 1.58 -11.11 -4.82
C GLU A 102 1.31 -9.95 -5.78
N ASP A 103 2.14 -8.92 -5.74
CA ASP A 103 2.06 -7.76 -6.65
C ASP A 103 3.46 -7.22 -6.94
N ALA A 104 3.95 -7.52 -8.14
CA ALA A 104 5.27 -7.10 -8.60
C ALA A 104 5.44 -5.57 -8.66
N LEU A 105 4.35 -4.77 -8.75
CA LEU A 105 4.44 -3.32 -8.64
C LEU A 105 4.97 -2.82 -7.29
N ARG A 106 4.90 -3.64 -6.24
CA ARG A 106 5.52 -3.31 -4.95
C ARG A 106 7.03 -3.15 -5.06
N ILE A 107 7.67 -3.84 -6.00
CA ILE A 107 9.11 -3.66 -6.33
C ILE A 107 9.37 -2.21 -6.77
N LEU A 108 8.59 -1.70 -7.73
CA LEU A 108 8.73 -0.30 -8.17
C LEU A 108 8.37 0.70 -7.07
N ARG A 109 7.42 0.36 -6.20
CA ARG A 109 7.06 1.18 -5.04
C ARG A 109 8.19 1.24 -4.01
N ALA A 110 8.93 0.13 -3.77
CA ALA A 110 10.11 0.13 -2.90
C ALA A 110 11.18 1.12 -3.41
N VAL A 111 11.53 1.02 -4.68
CA VAL A 111 12.50 1.92 -5.32
C VAL A 111 12.02 3.38 -5.28
N ARG A 112 10.74 3.60 -5.58
CA ARG A 112 10.14 4.94 -5.54
C ARG A 112 10.19 5.55 -4.14
N PHE A 113 9.76 4.84 -3.11
CA PHE A 113 9.78 5.36 -1.74
C PHE A 113 11.21 5.61 -1.26
N SER A 114 12.14 4.72 -1.60
CA SER A 114 13.57 4.94 -1.32
C SER A 114 14.06 6.25 -1.93
N ALA A 115 13.76 6.50 -3.19
CA ALA A 115 14.17 7.73 -3.87
C ALA A 115 13.46 8.99 -3.34
N GLN A 116 12.14 8.91 -3.09
CA GLN A 116 11.35 10.06 -2.63
C GLN A 116 11.66 10.49 -1.20
N LEU A 117 11.90 9.53 -0.31
CA LEU A 117 12.16 9.78 1.10
C LEU A 117 13.67 9.84 1.41
N ASN A 118 14.51 9.49 0.45
CA ASN A 118 15.94 9.28 0.66
C ASN A 118 16.22 8.27 1.80
N PHE A 119 15.44 7.19 1.82
CA PHE A 119 15.57 6.10 2.77
C PHE A 119 16.17 4.88 2.08
N PRO A 120 17.22 4.25 2.61
CA PRO A 120 17.70 2.98 2.10
C PRO A 120 16.62 1.89 2.21
N ILE A 121 16.67 0.93 1.30
CA ILE A 121 15.85 -0.28 1.39
C ILE A 121 16.59 -1.26 2.32
N GLU A 122 15.86 -1.85 3.24
CA GLU A 122 16.36 -2.88 4.14
C GLU A 122 16.94 -4.06 3.33
N GLU A 123 17.97 -4.71 3.84
CA GLU A 123 18.80 -5.65 3.07
C GLU A 123 18.00 -6.83 2.50
N GLU A 124 17.18 -7.50 3.32
CA GLU A 124 16.35 -8.64 2.86
C GLU A 124 15.30 -8.21 1.83
N THR A 125 14.70 -7.02 2.05
CA THR A 125 13.78 -6.39 1.10
C THR A 125 14.49 -6.05 -0.21
N ALA A 126 15.73 -5.55 -0.17
CA ALA A 126 16.53 -5.23 -1.34
C ALA A 126 16.98 -6.47 -2.12
N GLU A 127 17.27 -7.56 -1.42
CA GLU A 127 17.55 -8.85 -2.06
C GLU A 127 16.34 -9.36 -2.83
N ALA A 128 15.16 -9.36 -2.20
CA ALA A 128 13.91 -9.75 -2.86
C ALA A 128 13.58 -8.85 -4.07
N VAL A 129 13.86 -7.54 -4.00
CA VAL A 129 13.74 -6.63 -5.15
C VAL A 129 14.60 -7.10 -6.31
N ARG A 130 15.88 -7.44 -6.07
CA ARG A 130 16.81 -7.91 -7.14
C ARG A 130 16.37 -9.25 -7.72
N GLU A 131 15.98 -10.17 -6.84
CA GLU A 131 15.56 -11.52 -7.21
C GLU A 131 14.30 -11.52 -8.08
N LEU A 132 13.30 -10.70 -7.70
CA LEU A 132 11.98 -10.69 -8.33
C LEU A 132 11.81 -9.58 -9.38
N ALA A 133 12.82 -8.73 -9.60
CA ALA A 133 12.77 -7.68 -10.64
C ALA A 133 12.39 -8.21 -12.04
N PRO A 134 12.80 -9.41 -12.49
CA PRO A 134 12.39 -9.96 -13.78
C PRO A 134 10.87 -10.16 -13.92
N THR A 135 10.13 -10.32 -12.82
CA THR A 135 8.66 -10.46 -12.86
C THR A 135 7.95 -9.22 -13.35
N LEU A 136 8.61 -8.06 -13.34
CA LEU A 136 8.08 -6.81 -13.90
C LEU A 136 7.84 -6.87 -15.40
N GLU A 137 8.48 -7.78 -16.12
CA GLU A 137 8.22 -8.01 -17.55
C GLU A 137 6.78 -8.44 -17.84
N ASN A 138 6.10 -9.04 -16.84
CA ASN A 138 4.71 -9.45 -16.93
C ASN A 138 3.71 -8.31 -16.64
N ILE A 139 4.20 -7.13 -16.28
CA ILE A 139 3.37 -5.98 -15.94
C ILE A 139 3.20 -5.08 -17.17
N SER A 140 1.96 -4.62 -17.43
CA SER A 140 1.72 -3.74 -18.57
C SER A 140 2.46 -2.41 -18.43
N ALA A 141 2.91 -1.86 -19.58
CA ALA A 141 3.65 -0.60 -19.64
C ALA A 141 2.89 0.57 -18.98
N GLU A 142 1.55 0.61 -19.12
CA GLU A 142 0.70 1.65 -18.53
C GLU A 142 0.77 1.61 -16.99
N ARG A 143 0.81 0.42 -16.39
CA ARG A 143 0.91 0.26 -14.93
C ARG A 143 2.29 0.68 -14.42
N ILE A 144 3.34 0.30 -15.15
CA ILE A 144 4.71 0.73 -14.85
C ILE A 144 4.79 2.26 -14.94
N GLN A 145 4.28 2.84 -16.04
CA GLN A 145 4.25 4.29 -16.22
C GLN A 145 3.47 4.99 -15.10
N ALA A 146 2.31 4.49 -14.70
CA ALA A 146 1.55 5.05 -13.59
C ALA A 146 2.33 5.00 -12.28
N ALA A 147 3.00 3.87 -11.97
CA ALA A 147 3.81 3.73 -10.78
C ALA A 147 5.01 4.69 -10.75
N VAL A 148 5.62 4.99 -11.91
CA VAL A 148 6.78 5.88 -12.05
C VAL A 148 6.36 7.34 -12.17
N SER A 149 5.29 7.67 -12.91
CA SER A 149 4.85 9.06 -13.14
C SER A 149 4.38 9.76 -11.87
N TYR A 150 3.84 9.03 -10.91
CA TYR A 150 3.53 9.58 -9.58
C TYR A 150 4.77 10.12 -8.86
N THR A 151 5.97 9.72 -9.30
CA THR A 151 7.25 10.20 -8.77
C THR A 151 7.59 11.59 -9.29
N HIS A 152 7.24 11.90 -10.54
CA HIS A 152 7.60 13.18 -11.20
C HIS A 152 6.71 14.35 -10.76
N LEU A 153 5.43 14.12 -10.48
CA LEU A 153 4.49 15.20 -10.15
C LEU A 153 4.73 15.84 -8.78
N ARG A 154 5.34 15.14 -7.83
CA ARG A 154 5.67 15.70 -6.51
C ARG A 154 7.09 16.26 -6.36
N ALA A 155 8.01 15.92 -7.24
CA ALA A 155 9.38 16.44 -7.20
C ALA A 155 9.48 17.92 -7.62
N HIS A 156 8.42 18.50 -8.17
CA HIS A 156 8.36 19.89 -8.62
C HIS A 156 7.54 20.82 -7.70
N GLU A 157 7.02 20.31 -6.57
CA GLU A 157 6.21 21.10 -5.63
C GLU A 157 6.96 21.50 -4.34
N THR A 158 8.27 21.32 -4.28
CA THR A 158 9.12 21.79 -3.15
C THR A 158 10.06 22.88 -3.57
#